data_0afaabcf16edb2a1c392730831588c02
#
_entry.id   0afaabcf16edb2a1c392730831588c02
#
_cell.length_a   1.000
_cell.length_b   1.000
_cell.length_c   1.000
_cell.angle_alpha   90.00
_cell.angle_beta   90.00
_cell.angle_gamma   90.00
#
_symmetry.space_group_name_H-M   'P 1'
#
loop_
_entity.id
_entity.type
_entity.pdbx_description
1 polymer ?
#
loop_
_entity_poly.entity_id
_entity_poly.type
_entity_poly.pdbx_seq_one_letter_code
_entity_poly.pdbx_strand_id
1 'polypeptide(L)'
;MKEKVIFLLLIIMLLASCAGNRKYDDLMQRADSIMNVNDDSAKVAIRMLDGVKSQLPEFSKSQKMRYELLRHKAMNKACITFTSDSVMKEVVDYYDHHGSANERMLANYVWGCV
;
A
#
# COMPACT_ATOMS: atom_id res chain seq x y z
N MET A 1 -20.81 -31.63 -19.67
CA MET A 1 -20.28 -30.52 -20.43
C MET A 1 -20.53 -29.17 -19.79
N LYS A 2 -21.71 -28.90 -19.23
CA LYS A 2 -21.99 -27.64 -18.52
C LYS A 2 -21.15 -27.46 -17.28
N GLU A 3 -20.82 -28.49 -16.53
CA GLU A 3 -20.01 -28.44 -15.31
C GLU A 3 -18.56 -28.02 -15.58
N LYS A 4 -17.95 -28.45 -16.67
CA LYS A 4 -16.59 -28.10 -17.04
C LYS A 4 -16.48 -26.63 -17.47
N VAL A 5 -17.51 -26.10 -18.11
CA VAL A 5 -17.57 -24.68 -18.54
C VAL A 5 -17.74 -23.77 -17.33
N ILE A 6 -18.58 -24.12 -16.36
CA ILE A 6 -18.78 -23.39 -15.11
C ILE A 6 -17.49 -23.37 -14.29
N PHE A 7 -16.79 -24.51 -14.20
CA PHE A 7 -15.52 -24.63 -13.48
C PHE A 7 -14.44 -23.78 -14.14
N LEU A 8 -14.37 -23.76 -15.47
CA LEU A 8 -13.43 -22.93 -16.23
C LEU A 8 -13.70 -21.44 -16.04
N LEU A 9 -14.98 -21.03 -16.03
CA LEU A 9 -15.40 -19.65 -15.76
C LEU A 9 -15.02 -19.20 -14.34
N LEU A 10 -15.17 -20.06 -13.34
CA LEU A 10 -14.77 -19.82 -11.97
C LEU A 10 -13.25 -19.62 -11.84
N ILE A 11 -12.45 -20.42 -12.53
CA ILE A 11 -10.97 -20.27 -12.57
C ILE A 11 -10.58 -18.96 -13.21
N ILE A 12 -11.22 -18.55 -14.31
CA ILE A 12 -10.95 -17.28 -15.00
C ILE A 12 -11.29 -16.11 -14.09
N MET A 13 -12.39 -16.16 -13.34
CA MET A 13 -12.75 -15.12 -12.38
C MET A 13 -11.75 -15.01 -11.23
N LEU A 14 -11.24 -16.13 -10.71
CA LEU A 14 -10.22 -16.16 -9.67
C LEU A 14 -8.89 -15.56 -10.17
N LEU A 15 -8.48 -15.88 -11.40
CA LEU A 15 -7.28 -15.33 -12.02
C LEU A 15 -7.38 -13.82 -12.26
N ALA A 16 -8.55 -13.34 -12.69
CA ALA A 16 -8.81 -11.92 -12.88
C ALA A 16 -8.78 -11.16 -11.55
N SER A 17 -9.31 -11.74 -10.48
CA SER A 17 -9.25 -11.17 -9.13
C SER A 17 -7.81 -11.07 -8.62
N CYS A 18 -7.00 -12.12 -8.80
CA CYS A 18 -5.57 -12.11 -8.44
C CYS A 18 -4.78 -11.09 -9.24
N ALA A 19 -5.06 -10.94 -10.54
CA ALA A 19 -4.41 -9.95 -11.40
C ALA A 19 -4.74 -8.51 -10.96
N GLY A 20 -5.99 -8.24 -10.52
CA GLY A 20 -6.41 -6.96 -9.97
C GLY A 20 -5.66 -6.60 -8.69
N ASN A 21 -5.47 -7.55 -7.77
CA ASN A 21 -4.71 -7.36 -6.55
C ASN A 21 -3.23 -7.09 -6.81
N ARG A 22 -2.62 -7.79 -7.76
CA ARG A 22 -1.21 -7.56 -8.15
C ARG A 22 -0.97 -6.17 -8.71
N LYS A 23 -1.93 -5.60 -9.41
CA LYS A 23 -1.84 -4.26 -9.97
C LYS A 23 -1.54 -3.23 -8.87
N TYR A 24 -2.20 -3.32 -7.73
CA TYR A 24 -1.98 -2.40 -6.61
C TYR A 24 -0.66 -2.67 -5.91
N ASP A 25 -0.28 -3.93 -5.73
CA ASP A 25 1.02 -4.31 -5.16
C ASP A 25 2.17 -3.79 -6.03
N ASP A 26 2.09 -3.95 -7.35
CA ASP A 26 3.10 -3.47 -8.29
C ASP A 26 3.22 -1.94 -8.26
N LEU A 27 2.10 -1.22 -8.19
CA LEU A 27 2.10 0.22 -8.09
C LEU A 27 2.75 0.69 -6.79
N MET A 28 2.42 0.07 -5.66
CA MET A 28 2.99 0.40 -4.37
C MET A 28 4.49 0.10 -4.32
N GLN A 29 4.94 -0.99 -4.93
CA GLN A 29 6.35 -1.31 -5.03
C GLN A 29 7.11 -0.29 -5.87
N ARG A 30 6.55 0.15 -6.99
CA ARG A 30 7.14 1.19 -7.82
C ARG A 30 7.21 2.53 -7.09
N ALA A 31 6.16 2.89 -6.36
CA ALA A 31 6.15 4.10 -5.55
C ALA A 31 7.24 4.08 -4.49
N ASP A 32 7.41 2.95 -3.79
CA ASP A 32 8.46 2.77 -2.79
C ASP A 32 9.85 2.88 -3.42
N SER A 33 10.07 2.24 -4.55
CA SER A 33 11.35 2.30 -5.26
C SER A 33 11.70 3.72 -5.71
N ILE A 34 10.72 4.46 -6.22
CA ILE A 34 10.92 5.84 -6.69
C ILE A 34 11.28 6.75 -5.52
N MET A 35 10.56 6.67 -4.39
CA MET A 35 10.84 7.55 -3.24
C MET A 35 12.19 7.28 -2.59
N ASN A 36 12.78 6.12 -2.80
CA ASN A 36 14.10 5.79 -2.27
C ASN A 36 15.26 6.34 -3.10
N VAL A 37 14.98 6.91 -4.28
CA VAL A 37 16.03 7.49 -5.15
C VAL A 37 16.52 8.83 -4.59
N ASN A 38 15.61 9.73 -4.26
CA ASN A 38 15.90 11.03 -3.63
C ASN A 38 14.62 11.65 -3.05
N ASP A 39 14.76 12.74 -2.32
CA ASP A 39 13.63 13.39 -1.65
C ASP A 39 12.63 14.03 -2.63
N ASP A 40 13.10 14.55 -3.76
CA ASP A 40 12.23 15.13 -4.79
C ASP A 40 11.33 14.07 -5.42
N SER A 41 11.81 12.84 -5.53
CA SER A 41 11.04 11.70 -6.05
C SER A 41 9.91 11.29 -5.13
N ALA A 42 9.93 11.68 -3.86
CA ALA A 42 8.84 11.41 -2.93
C ALA A 42 7.53 12.07 -3.38
N LYS A 43 7.59 13.24 -3.99
CA LYS A 43 6.40 13.92 -4.55
C LYS A 43 5.79 13.14 -5.71
N VAL A 44 6.62 12.48 -6.52
CA VAL A 44 6.15 11.60 -7.59
C VAL A 44 5.43 10.39 -7.00
N ALA A 45 6.01 9.78 -5.97
CA ALA A 45 5.40 8.65 -5.28
C ALA A 45 4.03 9.02 -4.67
N ILE A 46 3.91 10.21 -4.07
CA ILE A 46 2.63 10.70 -3.54
C ILE A 46 1.58 10.78 -4.65
N ARG A 47 1.93 11.33 -5.80
CA ARG A 47 1.01 11.42 -6.94
C ARG A 47 0.58 10.04 -7.44
N MET A 48 1.49 9.08 -7.47
CA MET A 48 1.17 7.69 -7.83
C MET A 48 0.16 7.07 -6.85
N LEU A 49 0.38 7.26 -5.55
CA LEU A 49 -0.51 6.75 -4.51
C LEU A 49 -1.86 7.47 -4.52
N ASP A 50 -1.88 8.79 -4.69
CA ASP A 50 -3.12 9.56 -4.80
C ASP A 50 -3.95 9.14 -6.02
N GLY A 51 -3.32 8.68 -7.08
CA GLY A 51 -3.98 8.19 -8.28
C GLY A 51 -4.84 6.95 -8.06
N VAL A 52 -4.61 6.19 -6.99
CA VAL A 52 -5.41 4.99 -6.65
C VAL A 52 -6.26 5.17 -5.40
N LYS A 53 -6.32 6.38 -4.86
CA LYS A 53 -7.07 6.67 -3.62
C LYS A 53 -8.55 6.28 -3.73
N SER A 54 -9.18 6.51 -4.87
CA SER A 54 -10.58 6.15 -5.09
C SER A 54 -10.83 4.64 -5.10
N GLN A 55 -9.79 3.83 -5.26
CA GLN A 55 -9.84 2.38 -5.33
C GLN A 55 -9.52 1.70 -3.99
N LEU A 56 -9.24 2.48 -2.94
CA LEU A 56 -8.96 1.94 -1.60
C LEU A 56 -10.02 0.97 -1.08
N PRO A 57 -11.33 1.16 -1.33
CA PRO A 57 -12.32 0.17 -0.90
C PRO A 57 -12.12 -1.24 -1.48
N GLU A 58 -11.40 -1.35 -2.60
CA GLU A 58 -11.06 -2.64 -3.24
C GLU A 58 -9.82 -3.30 -2.63
N PHE A 59 -9.05 -2.56 -1.84
CA PHE A 59 -7.82 -3.07 -1.24
C PHE A 59 -8.11 -4.03 -0.10
N SER A 60 -7.27 -5.05 0.05
CA SER A 60 -7.24 -5.88 1.26
C SER A 60 -6.76 -5.04 2.45
N LYS A 61 -6.95 -5.55 3.67
CA LYS A 61 -6.43 -4.90 4.89
C LYS A 61 -4.91 -4.70 4.80
N SER A 62 -4.19 -5.72 4.35
CA SER A 62 -2.74 -5.66 4.15
C SER A 62 -2.34 -4.56 3.16
N GLN A 63 -3.05 -4.45 2.04
CA GLN A 63 -2.80 -3.43 1.04
C GLN A 63 -3.10 -2.02 1.55
N LYS A 64 -4.19 -1.84 2.31
CA LYS A 64 -4.51 -0.55 2.93
C LYS A 64 -3.43 -0.09 3.90
N MET A 65 -2.94 -0.99 4.72
CA MET A 65 -1.90 -0.66 5.70
C MET A 65 -0.58 -0.31 5.01
N ARG A 66 -0.22 -1.04 3.96
CA ARG A 66 0.95 -0.73 3.14
C ARG A 66 0.80 0.62 2.43
N TYR A 67 -0.38 0.89 1.86
CA TYR A 67 -0.68 2.17 1.21
C TYR A 67 -0.47 3.34 2.19
N GLU A 68 -1.04 3.25 3.38
CA GLU A 68 -0.92 4.31 4.39
C GLU A 68 0.53 4.47 4.87
N LEU A 69 1.25 3.37 5.08
CA LEU A 69 2.65 3.41 5.46
C LEU A 69 3.50 4.12 4.39
N LEU A 70 3.34 3.74 3.13
CA LEU A 70 4.10 4.33 2.02
C LEU A 70 3.74 5.80 1.81
N ARG A 71 2.48 6.14 1.92
CA ARG A 71 2.02 7.52 1.76
C ARG A 71 2.62 8.42 2.86
N HIS A 72 2.60 7.98 4.10
CA HIS A 72 3.18 8.72 5.21
C HIS A 72 4.71 8.79 5.10
N LYS A 73 5.35 7.71 4.67
CA LYS A 73 6.79 7.71 4.37
C LYS A 73 7.14 8.75 3.31
N ALA A 74 6.38 8.80 2.23
CA ALA A 74 6.59 9.75 1.14
C ALA A 74 6.35 11.19 1.59
N MET A 75 5.30 11.44 2.39
CA MET A 75 5.03 12.76 2.94
C MET A 75 6.17 13.24 3.85
N ASN A 76 6.69 12.35 4.69
CA ASN A 76 7.83 12.68 5.54
C ASN A 76 9.06 13.06 4.70
N LYS A 77 9.39 12.30 3.67
CA LYS A 77 10.50 12.60 2.75
C LYS A 77 10.29 13.89 1.98
N ALA A 78 9.07 14.24 1.64
CA ALA A 78 8.72 15.48 0.93
C ALA A 78 8.59 16.69 1.88
N CYS A 79 8.83 16.51 3.17
CA CYS A 79 8.70 17.54 4.21
C CYS A 79 7.26 18.10 4.31
N ILE A 80 6.26 17.28 4.07
CA ILE A 80 4.85 17.65 4.20
C ILE A 80 4.41 17.39 5.65
N THR A 81 3.82 18.40 6.27
CA THR A 81 3.37 18.32 7.67
C THR A 81 2.13 17.42 7.80
N PHE A 82 2.14 16.57 8.81
CA PHE A 82 0.98 15.73 9.15
C PHE A 82 0.02 16.52 10.05
N THR A 83 -1.28 16.27 9.85
CA THR A 83 -2.34 16.89 10.65
C THR A 83 -2.83 16.00 11.79
N SER A 84 -2.56 14.68 11.72
CA SER A 84 -2.97 13.70 12.72
C SER A 84 -2.09 12.47 12.66
N ASP A 85 -1.89 11.82 13.81
CA ASP A 85 -1.16 10.56 13.93
C ASP A 85 -2.07 9.33 14.01
N SER A 86 -3.40 9.51 13.95
CA SER A 86 -4.36 8.43 14.18
C SER A 86 -4.22 7.28 13.18
N VAL A 87 -3.98 7.59 11.91
CA VAL A 87 -3.77 6.57 10.88
C VAL A 87 -2.47 5.79 11.12
N MET A 88 -1.40 6.48 11.51
CA MET A 88 -0.12 5.81 11.79
C MET A 88 -0.18 4.93 13.03
N LYS A 89 -0.99 5.24 14.01
CA LYS A 89 -1.23 4.34 15.15
C LYS A 89 -1.84 3.02 14.68
N GLU A 90 -2.81 3.07 13.79
CA GLU A 90 -3.43 1.88 13.21
C GLU A 90 -2.41 1.07 12.39
N VAL A 91 -1.58 1.74 11.60
CA VAL A 91 -0.53 1.11 10.80
C VAL A 91 0.50 0.41 11.69
N VAL A 92 0.98 1.07 12.73
CA VAL A 92 1.93 0.49 13.69
C VAL A 92 1.35 -0.74 14.36
N ASP A 93 0.11 -0.65 14.85
CA ASP A 93 -0.58 -1.78 15.48
C ASP A 93 -0.70 -2.97 14.54
N TYR A 94 -1.06 -2.72 13.28
CA TYR A 94 -1.14 -3.77 12.27
C TYR A 94 0.20 -4.46 12.05
N TYR A 95 1.28 -3.71 11.84
CA TYR A 95 2.59 -4.29 11.56
C TYR A 95 3.24 -4.92 12.79
N ASP A 96 2.92 -4.50 14.00
CA ASP A 96 3.35 -5.17 15.22
C ASP A 96 2.84 -6.62 15.29
N HIS A 97 1.67 -6.89 14.72
CA HIS A 97 1.04 -8.21 14.74
C HIS A 97 1.25 -9.02 13.44
N HIS A 98 1.47 -8.35 12.30
CA HIS A 98 1.47 -8.99 10.99
C HIS A 98 2.72 -8.72 10.16
N GLY A 99 3.58 -7.83 10.58
CA GLY A 99 4.73 -7.40 9.79
C GLY A 99 6.02 -8.14 10.08
N SER A 100 6.97 -8.06 9.14
CA SER A 100 8.36 -8.41 9.35
C SER A 100 9.03 -7.41 10.30
N ALA A 101 10.25 -7.75 10.78
CA ALA A 101 11.02 -6.84 11.63
C ALA A 101 11.30 -5.50 10.93
N ASN A 102 11.61 -5.52 9.63
CA ASN A 102 11.85 -4.30 8.85
C ASN A 102 10.59 -3.45 8.70
N GLU A 103 9.44 -4.07 8.47
CA GLU A 103 8.17 -3.37 8.36
C GLU A 103 7.76 -2.72 9.69
N ARG A 104 7.92 -3.43 10.80
CA ARG A 104 7.67 -2.89 12.14
C ARG A 104 8.57 -1.69 12.44
N MET A 105 9.86 -1.82 12.11
CA MET A 105 10.83 -0.74 12.31
C MET A 105 10.44 0.51 11.48
N LEU A 106 10.09 0.31 10.21
CA LEU A 106 9.69 1.41 9.33
C LEU A 106 8.41 2.09 9.84
N ALA A 107 7.40 1.31 10.23
CA ALA A 107 6.14 1.86 10.73
C ALA A 107 6.36 2.69 11.99
N ASN A 108 7.15 2.20 12.93
CA ASN A 108 7.47 2.92 14.16
C ASN A 108 8.32 4.19 13.88
N TYR A 109 9.26 4.09 12.95
CA TYR A 109 10.05 5.26 12.52
C TYR A 109 9.16 6.35 11.94
N VAL A 110 8.29 6.00 11.00
CA VAL A 110 7.39 6.98 10.36
C VAL A 110 6.42 7.58 11.39
N TRP A 111 5.92 6.77 12.31
CA TRP A 111 5.06 7.26 13.39
C TRP A 111 5.79 8.28 14.27
N GLY A 112 7.05 8.05 14.57
CA GLY A 112 7.87 8.99 15.33
C GLY A 112 8.11 10.33 14.60
N CYS A 113 7.91 10.38 13.29
CA CYS A 113 8.04 11.60 12.48
C CYS A 113 6.75 12.42 12.37
N VAL A 114 5.63 11.89 12.86
CA VAL A 114 4.31 12.53 12.76
C VAL A 114 4.06 13.56 13.85
#